data_88f3d2a7a35b42acda74c51d3747bd57
#
_entry.id   88f3d2a7a35b42acda74c51d3747bd57
#
_cell.length_a   1.000
_cell.length_b   1.000
_cell.length_c   1.000
_cell.angle_alpha   90.00
_cell.angle_beta   90.00
_cell.angle_gamma   90.00
#
_symmetry.space_group_name_H-M   'P 1'
#
loop_
_entity.id
_entity.type
_entity.pdbx_description
1 polymer ?
#
loop_
_entity_poly.entity_id
_entity_poly.type
_entity_poly.pdbx_seq_one_letter_code
_entity_poly.pdbx_strand_id
1 'polypeptide(L)'
;DHFMGECTEVGMYLAMSRQADREGYPEIAEAFKRYAWEEAEHAAKFAELLGEVVWDTKTNVYKRMMAEQGACEDKKRIATRAKQLNLDAIHDTVHEMCKDEARHGKGFEGLFNRYFK
;
A
#
# COMPACT_ATOMS: atom_id res chain seq x y z
N ASP A 1 -3.01 -9.16 -15.59
CA ASP A 1 -3.97 -10.05 -14.94
C ASP A 1 -5.03 -9.22 -14.19
N HIS A 2 -6.17 -9.84 -13.92
CA HIS A 2 -7.30 -9.11 -13.33
C HIS A 2 -7.01 -8.59 -11.92
N PHE A 3 -6.30 -9.38 -11.12
CA PHE A 3 -5.95 -8.95 -9.76
C PHE A 3 -5.10 -7.68 -9.80
N MET A 4 -4.05 -7.66 -10.62
CA MET A 4 -3.18 -6.49 -10.74
C MET A 4 -3.91 -5.29 -11.31
N GLY A 5 -4.80 -5.53 -12.30
CA GLY A 5 -5.63 -4.47 -12.88
C GLY A 5 -6.52 -3.82 -11.86
N GLU A 6 -7.19 -4.63 -11.02
CA GLU A 6 -8.05 -4.09 -9.96
C GLU A 6 -7.25 -3.31 -8.93
N CYS A 7 -6.05 -3.79 -8.55
CA CYS A 7 -5.17 -3.08 -7.62
C CYS A 7 -4.73 -1.74 -8.20
N THR A 8 -4.41 -1.70 -9.50
CA THR A 8 -4.02 -0.47 -10.19
C THR A 8 -5.17 0.54 -10.17
N GLU A 9 -6.40 0.09 -10.42
CA GLU A 9 -7.57 0.97 -10.41
C GLU A 9 -7.83 1.57 -9.03
N VAL A 10 -7.57 0.82 -7.95
CA VAL A 10 -7.69 1.36 -6.59
C VAL A 10 -6.79 2.60 -6.42
N GLY A 11 -5.53 2.48 -6.79
CA GLY A 11 -4.58 3.59 -6.67
C GLY A 11 -4.96 4.77 -7.56
N MET A 12 -5.34 4.48 -8.81
CA MET A 12 -5.76 5.51 -9.76
C MET A 12 -6.98 6.29 -9.25
N TYR A 13 -8.01 5.58 -8.78
CA TYR A 13 -9.24 6.22 -8.32
C TYR A 13 -9.00 7.07 -7.08
N LEU A 14 -8.15 6.61 -6.15
CA LEU A 14 -7.83 7.42 -4.98
C LEU A 14 -7.08 8.71 -5.36
N ALA A 15 -6.15 8.62 -6.31
CA ALA A 15 -5.44 9.80 -6.82
C ALA A 15 -6.39 10.76 -7.53
N MET A 16 -7.31 10.21 -8.34
CA MET A 16 -8.31 11.00 -9.04
C MET A 16 -9.30 11.66 -8.08
N SER A 17 -9.62 10.99 -6.96
CA SER A 17 -10.44 11.56 -5.91
C SER A 17 -9.78 12.81 -5.32
N ARG A 18 -8.48 12.72 -5.01
CA ARG A 18 -7.73 13.86 -4.48
C ARG A 18 -7.68 15.02 -5.46
N GLN A 19 -7.52 14.73 -6.74
CA GLN A 19 -7.51 15.77 -7.77
C GLN A 19 -8.88 16.45 -7.89
N ALA A 20 -9.96 15.67 -7.81
CA ALA A 20 -11.32 16.23 -7.86
C ALA A 20 -11.56 17.16 -6.66
N ASP A 21 -11.06 16.79 -5.47
CA ASP A 21 -11.16 17.68 -4.31
C ASP A 21 -10.41 18.98 -4.53
N ARG A 22 -9.20 18.93 -5.07
CA ARG A 22 -8.40 20.14 -5.34
C ARG A 22 -9.10 21.07 -6.31
N GLU A 23 -9.85 20.51 -7.26
CA GLU A 23 -10.56 21.30 -8.27
C GLU A 23 -11.96 21.73 -7.83
N GLY A 24 -12.39 21.33 -6.63
CA GLY A 24 -13.67 21.77 -6.10
C GLY A 24 -14.87 20.93 -6.49
N TYR A 25 -14.66 19.62 -6.75
CA TYR A 25 -15.73 18.71 -7.12
C TYR A 25 -15.89 17.59 -6.06
N PRO A 26 -16.44 17.94 -4.89
CA PRO A 26 -16.51 16.95 -3.78
C PRO A 26 -17.37 15.74 -4.09
N GLU A 27 -18.43 15.89 -4.88
CA GLU A 27 -19.28 14.75 -5.27
C GLU A 27 -18.52 13.77 -6.15
N ILE A 28 -17.74 14.28 -7.09
CA ILE A 28 -16.91 13.44 -7.97
C ILE A 28 -15.80 12.76 -7.16
N ALA A 29 -15.18 13.50 -6.24
CA ALA A 29 -14.16 12.94 -5.35
C ALA A 29 -14.70 11.78 -4.55
N GLU A 30 -15.90 11.92 -4.00
CA GLU A 30 -16.55 10.87 -3.21
C GLU A 30 -16.88 9.64 -4.06
N ALA A 31 -17.31 9.85 -5.31
CA ALA A 31 -17.60 8.75 -6.22
C ALA A 31 -16.33 7.93 -6.51
N PHE A 32 -15.21 8.59 -6.83
CA PHE A 32 -13.94 7.90 -7.07
C PHE A 32 -13.51 7.10 -5.83
N LYS A 33 -13.61 7.67 -4.65
CA LYS A 33 -13.24 7.02 -3.41
C LYS A 33 -14.06 5.76 -3.16
N ARG A 34 -15.37 5.85 -3.37
CA ARG A 34 -16.27 4.72 -3.19
C ARG A 34 -15.96 3.61 -4.19
N TYR A 35 -15.75 3.98 -5.46
CA TYR A 35 -15.43 2.99 -6.48
C TYR A 35 -14.06 2.35 -6.26
N ALA A 36 -13.11 3.09 -5.67
CA ALA A 36 -11.83 2.51 -5.28
C ALA A 36 -12.02 1.34 -4.30
N TRP A 37 -12.92 1.49 -3.33
CA TRP A 37 -13.23 0.41 -2.38
C TRP A 37 -13.88 -0.78 -3.06
N GLU A 38 -14.75 -0.54 -4.03
CA GLU A 38 -15.37 -1.63 -4.80
C GLU A 38 -14.31 -2.38 -5.60
N GLU A 39 -13.37 -1.66 -6.21
CA GLU A 39 -12.26 -2.32 -6.93
C GLU A 39 -11.35 -3.09 -6.00
N ALA A 40 -11.15 -2.60 -4.77
CA ALA A 40 -10.39 -3.33 -3.76
C ALA A 40 -11.07 -4.67 -3.40
N GLU A 41 -12.40 -4.67 -3.30
CA GLU A 41 -13.16 -5.89 -3.05
C GLU A 41 -13.04 -6.88 -4.23
N HIS A 42 -13.07 -6.36 -5.47
CA HIS A 42 -12.82 -7.19 -6.65
C HIS A 42 -11.43 -7.82 -6.61
N ALA A 43 -10.43 -7.04 -6.26
CA ALA A 43 -9.06 -7.54 -6.15
C ALA A 43 -8.96 -8.66 -5.10
N ALA A 44 -9.60 -8.48 -3.95
CA ALA A 44 -9.62 -9.48 -2.89
C ALA A 44 -10.26 -10.79 -3.38
N LYS A 45 -11.38 -10.70 -4.10
CA LYS A 45 -12.05 -11.88 -4.65
C LYS A 45 -11.18 -12.61 -5.66
N PHE A 46 -10.49 -11.88 -6.54
CA PHE A 46 -9.56 -12.51 -7.48
C PHE A 46 -8.39 -13.17 -6.76
N ALA A 47 -7.85 -12.54 -5.73
CA ALA A 47 -6.77 -13.13 -4.95
C ALA A 47 -7.20 -14.46 -4.31
N GLU A 48 -8.41 -14.49 -3.73
CA GLU A 48 -8.94 -15.71 -3.14
C GLU A 48 -9.17 -16.81 -4.18
N LEU A 49 -9.73 -16.45 -5.35
CA LEU A 49 -10.00 -17.41 -6.41
C LEU A 49 -8.71 -17.99 -7.00
N LEU A 50 -7.69 -17.15 -7.18
CA LEU A 50 -6.42 -17.59 -7.76
C LEU A 50 -5.52 -18.28 -6.74
N GLY A 51 -5.67 -17.97 -5.46
CA GLY A 51 -4.88 -18.57 -4.39
C GLY A 51 -3.40 -18.23 -4.42
N GLU A 52 -3.03 -17.15 -5.13
CA GLU A 52 -1.62 -16.82 -5.33
C GLU A 52 -0.99 -16.01 -4.20
N VAL A 53 -1.78 -15.21 -3.49
CA VAL A 53 -1.27 -14.27 -2.49
C VAL A 53 -1.89 -14.46 -1.12
N VAL A 54 -2.65 -15.53 -0.94
CA VAL A 54 -3.31 -15.83 0.33
C VAL A 54 -2.95 -17.24 0.78
N TRP A 55 -2.33 -17.31 1.94
CA TRP A 55 -1.94 -18.57 2.58
C TRP A 55 -2.62 -18.64 3.94
N ASP A 56 -2.15 -19.50 4.82
CA ASP A 56 -2.68 -19.47 6.19
C ASP A 56 -2.23 -18.17 6.89
N THR A 57 -2.87 -17.86 8.00
CA THR A 57 -2.62 -16.59 8.67
C THR A 57 -1.18 -16.44 9.14
N LYS A 58 -0.60 -17.50 9.70
CA LYS A 58 0.80 -17.47 10.14
C LYS A 58 1.72 -17.09 8.96
N THR A 59 1.54 -17.74 7.83
CA THR A 59 2.35 -17.50 6.64
C THR A 59 2.11 -16.11 6.08
N ASN A 60 0.85 -15.65 6.05
CA ASN A 60 0.52 -14.31 5.59
C ASN A 60 1.23 -13.25 6.44
N VAL A 61 1.15 -13.38 7.76
CA VAL A 61 1.78 -12.43 8.68
C VAL A 61 3.31 -12.42 8.50
N TYR A 62 3.91 -13.60 8.42
CA TYR A 62 5.36 -13.71 8.23
C TYR A 62 5.81 -13.06 6.92
N LYS A 63 5.15 -13.40 5.83
CA LYS A 63 5.51 -12.87 4.51
C LYS A 63 5.33 -11.35 4.44
N ARG A 64 4.25 -10.83 5.05
CA ARG A 64 4.05 -9.38 5.06
C ARG A 64 5.07 -8.67 5.95
N MET A 65 5.42 -9.27 7.08
CA MET A 65 6.48 -8.71 7.93
C MET A 65 7.78 -8.53 7.14
N MET A 66 8.20 -9.59 6.44
CA MET A 66 9.42 -9.54 5.64
C MET A 66 9.32 -8.55 4.48
N ALA A 67 8.16 -8.51 3.81
CA ALA A 67 7.94 -7.60 2.69
C ALA A 67 7.96 -6.14 3.14
N GLU A 68 7.35 -5.83 4.29
CA GLU A 68 7.34 -4.46 4.81
C GLU A 68 8.75 -4.01 5.20
N GLN A 69 9.54 -4.90 5.81
CA GLN A 69 10.92 -4.59 6.16
C GLN A 69 11.76 -4.32 4.90
N GLY A 70 11.59 -5.13 3.86
CA GLY A 70 12.28 -4.94 2.59
C GLY A 70 11.86 -3.67 1.89
N ALA A 71 10.55 -3.36 1.89
CA ALA A 71 10.03 -2.14 1.29
C ALA A 71 10.56 -0.89 2.00
N CYS A 72 10.64 -0.94 3.33
CA CYS A 72 11.20 0.17 4.11
C CYS A 72 12.66 0.43 3.72
N GLU A 73 13.49 -0.61 3.65
CA GLU A 73 14.90 -0.46 3.27
C GLU A 73 15.04 0.09 1.86
N ASP A 74 14.21 -0.37 0.93
CA ASP A 74 14.22 0.09 -0.45
C ASP A 74 13.87 1.58 -0.53
N LYS A 75 12.84 2.00 0.20
CA LYS A 75 12.42 3.40 0.21
C LYS A 75 13.43 4.31 0.92
N LYS A 76 14.18 3.79 1.90
CA LYS A 76 15.29 4.55 2.50
C LYS A 76 16.31 4.93 1.45
N ARG A 77 16.67 4.00 0.56
CA ARG A 77 17.61 4.27 -0.53
C ARG A 77 17.07 5.34 -1.46
N ILE A 78 15.80 5.24 -1.83
CA ILE A 78 15.16 6.22 -2.72
C ILE A 78 15.14 7.59 -2.06
N ALA A 79 14.77 7.67 -0.79
CA ALA A 79 14.71 8.94 -0.06
C ALA A 79 16.11 9.57 0.05
N THR A 80 17.14 8.76 0.36
CA THR A 80 18.51 9.25 0.43
C THR A 80 18.95 9.82 -0.91
N ARG A 81 18.66 9.11 -2.00
CA ARG A 81 19.02 9.58 -3.34
C ARG A 81 18.29 10.86 -3.71
N ALA A 82 17.00 10.95 -3.36
CA ALA A 82 16.20 12.14 -3.61
C ALA A 82 16.78 13.35 -2.85
N LYS A 83 17.23 13.14 -1.62
CA LYS A 83 17.86 14.19 -0.82
C LYS A 83 19.15 14.69 -1.47
N GLN A 84 19.99 13.75 -1.96
CA GLN A 84 21.22 14.09 -2.65
C GLN A 84 20.98 14.93 -3.91
N LEU A 85 19.84 14.69 -4.58
CA LEU A 85 19.47 15.40 -5.79
C LEU A 85 18.59 16.63 -5.52
N ASN A 86 18.38 16.99 -4.25
CA ASN A 86 17.55 18.12 -3.84
C ASN A 86 16.09 18.02 -4.28
N LEU A 87 15.56 16.80 -4.33
CA LEU A 87 14.17 16.53 -4.68
C LEU A 87 13.36 16.40 -3.39
N ASP A 88 13.13 17.53 -2.71
CA ASP A 88 12.58 17.55 -1.36
C ASP A 88 11.18 16.92 -1.24
N ALA A 89 10.28 17.22 -2.18
CA ALA A 89 8.94 16.67 -2.14
C ALA A 89 8.96 15.13 -2.27
N ILE A 90 9.81 14.60 -3.13
CA ILE A 90 9.97 13.15 -3.31
C ILE A 90 10.59 12.56 -2.06
N HIS A 91 11.63 13.19 -1.52
CA HIS A 91 12.28 12.75 -0.28
C HIS A 91 11.25 12.63 0.85
N ASP A 92 10.49 13.69 1.08
CA ASP A 92 9.56 13.76 2.20
C ASP A 92 8.47 12.70 2.08
N THR A 93 7.90 12.54 0.88
CA THR A 93 6.85 11.56 0.63
C THR A 93 7.35 10.13 0.84
N VAL A 94 8.50 9.80 0.24
CA VAL A 94 9.05 8.43 0.33
C VAL A 94 9.53 8.14 1.75
N HIS A 95 10.08 9.16 2.43
CA HIS A 95 10.50 9.01 3.82
C HIS A 95 9.31 8.68 4.74
N GLU A 96 8.17 9.34 4.55
CA GLU A 96 6.95 9.03 5.31
C GLU A 96 6.44 7.61 5.01
N MET A 97 6.49 7.19 3.74
CA MET A 97 6.13 5.82 3.38
C MET A 97 7.03 4.80 4.07
N CYS A 98 8.33 5.08 4.14
CA CYS A 98 9.29 4.21 4.83
C CYS A 98 8.92 4.06 6.32
N LYS A 99 8.52 5.15 6.97
CA LYS A 99 8.07 5.11 8.36
C LYS A 99 6.83 4.26 8.53
N ASP A 100 5.87 4.37 7.62
CA ASP A 100 4.66 3.56 7.65
C ASP A 100 5.00 2.08 7.52
N GLU A 101 5.88 1.75 6.59
CA GLU A 101 6.29 0.36 6.37
C GLU A 101 7.08 -0.21 7.54
N ALA A 102 7.91 0.61 8.20
CA ALA A 102 8.60 0.20 9.41
C ALA A 102 7.60 -0.11 10.52
N ARG A 103 6.56 0.73 10.67
CA ARG A 103 5.49 0.52 11.65
C ARG A 103 4.70 -0.75 11.33
N HIS A 104 4.37 -0.97 10.06
CA HIS A 104 3.66 -2.18 9.61
C HIS A 104 4.51 -3.42 9.91
N GLY A 105 5.80 -3.39 9.60
CA GLY A 105 6.71 -4.50 9.88
C GLY A 105 6.80 -4.82 11.36
N LYS A 106 6.90 -3.80 12.21
CA LYS A 106 6.91 -3.99 13.66
C LYS A 106 5.57 -4.54 14.17
N GLY A 107 4.47 -4.06 13.61
CA GLY A 107 3.14 -4.55 13.97
C GLY A 107 2.99 -6.04 13.65
N PHE A 108 3.39 -6.45 12.44
CA PHE A 108 3.34 -7.86 12.06
C PHE A 108 4.29 -8.72 12.90
N GLU A 109 5.48 -8.21 13.22
CA GLU A 109 6.42 -8.92 14.09
C GLU A 109 5.81 -9.17 15.47
N GLY A 110 5.19 -8.15 16.05
CA GLY A 110 4.53 -8.29 17.36
C GLY A 110 3.41 -9.30 17.33
N LEU A 111 2.58 -9.28 16.27
CA LEU A 111 1.49 -10.23 16.12
C LEU A 111 2.01 -11.66 15.91
N PHE A 112 3.04 -11.80 15.08
CA PHE A 112 3.64 -13.12 14.86
C PHE A 112 4.17 -13.71 16.17
N ASN A 113 4.90 -12.90 16.94
CA ASN A 113 5.47 -13.35 18.21
C ASN A 113 4.39 -13.71 19.23
N ARG A 114 3.30 -12.95 19.22
CA ARG A 114 2.21 -13.18 20.16
C ARG A 114 1.43 -14.46 19.89
N TYR A 115 1.16 -14.76 18.63
CA TYR A 115 0.23 -15.83 18.25
C TYR A 115 0.91 -17.08 17.69
N PHE A 116 2.11 -16.99 17.14
CA PHE A 116 2.72 -18.08 16.38
C PHE A 116 4.12 -18.48 16.84
N LYS A 117 4.60 -17.89 17.93
CA LYS A 117 5.92 -18.21 18.41
C LYS A 117 5.92 -18.99 19.73
#